data_e2a68d5ba1c2ce93932037d79ba66497
#
_entry.id   e2a68d5ba1c2ce93932037d79ba66497
#
_cell.length_a   1.000
_cell.length_b   1.000
_cell.length_c   1.000
_cell.angle_alpha   90.00
_cell.angle_beta   90.00
_cell.angle_gamma   90.00
#
_symmetry.space_group_name_H-M   'P 1'
#
loop_
_entity.id
_entity.type
_entity.pdbx_description
1 polymer ?
#
loop_
_entity_poly.entity_id
_entity_poly.type
_entity_poly.pdbx_seq_one_letter_code
_entity_poly.pdbx_strand_id
1 'polypeptide(L)'
;MPTLLEHVEIQPEQEAVASVIWLHGLGADGHDFEPIVPELNLPDALPIRFIFPHAPIRPVSVNEGDEMRAWYDFSFHSEKGDGHDIETSANYVRDFIDQEMARGIPSHKIILAGFSQGGVVALHTAIRCEHRLAGVVALSTYLNDFASAEQALCDSNLAIPILMALGSYDQVIPISRAATSRENLIRLGFDVRWFDYPMEHQVCLEEITEISAFFQEVL
;
A
#
# COMPACT_ATOMS: atom_id res chain seq x y z
N MET A 1 -18.72 16.54 -0.78
CA MET A 1 -17.53 15.74 -1.14
C MET A 1 -16.83 15.40 0.16
N PRO A 2 -16.36 14.18 0.38
CA PRO A 2 -15.56 13.88 1.56
C PRO A 2 -14.32 14.79 1.57
N THR A 3 -13.87 15.16 2.76
CA THR A 3 -12.63 15.95 2.90
C THR A 3 -11.48 14.96 2.84
N LEU A 4 -10.72 14.97 1.76
CA LEU A 4 -9.52 14.15 1.62
C LEU A 4 -8.47 14.51 2.68
N LEU A 5 -7.66 13.55 3.07
CA LEU A 5 -6.46 13.82 3.86
C LEU A 5 -5.52 14.76 3.09
N GLU A 6 -4.74 15.53 3.84
CA GLU A 6 -3.60 16.25 3.25
C GLU A 6 -2.67 15.24 2.57
N HIS A 7 -2.11 15.60 1.42
CA HIS A 7 -1.28 14.70 0.63
C HIS A 7 -0.30 15.45 -0.24
N VAL A 8 0.76 14.78 -0.64
CA VAL A 8 1.65 15.18 -1.73
C VAL A 8 1.11 14.59 -3.03
N GLU A 9 1.13 15.34 -4.11
CA GLU A 9 0.73 14.88 -5.43
C GLU A 9 1.80 15.22 -6.47
N ILE A 10 2.26 14.22 -7.20
CA ILE A 10 3.14 14.39 -8.35
C ILE A 10 2.32 14.17 -9.62
N GLN A 11 2.17 15.23 -10.39
CA GLN A 11 1.50 15.21 -11.69
C GLN A 11 2.51 14.90 -12.79
N PRO A 12 2.20 14.00 -13.74
CA PRO A 12 2.98 13.89 -14.95
C PRO A 12 2.81 15.14 -15.83
N GLU A 13 3.75 15.39 -16.74
CA GLU A 13 3.66 16.50 -17.70
C GLU A 13 2.47 16.36 -18.67
N GLN A 14 2.12 15.12 -18.99
CA GLN A 14 0.98 14.77 -19.85
C GLN A 14 -0.25 14.48 -18.99
N GLU A 15 -1.41 14.35 -19.63
CA GLU A 15 -2.63 13.90 -18.95
C GLU A 15 -2.42 12.50 -18.37
N ALA A 16 -2.64 12.34 -17.08
CA ALA A 16 -2.46 11.06 -16.39
C ALA A 16 -3.42 10.00 -16.93
N VAL A 17 -2.91 8.83 -17.26
CA VAL A 17 -3.69 7.67 -17.70
C VAL A 17 -3.87 6.62 -16.60
N ALA A 18 -3.14 6.77 -15.51
CA ALA A 18 -3.15 5.88 -14.35
C ALA A 18 -2.80 6.65 -13.07
N SER A 19 -3.07 6.06 -11.91
CA SER A 19 -2.70 6.63 -10.61
C SER A 19 -2.12 5.59 -9.67
N VAL A 20 -1.20 6.03 -8.83
CA VAL A 20 -0.66 5.25 -7.71
C VAL A 20 -0.94 6.01 -6.42
N ILE A 21 -1.68 5.39 -5.49
CA ILE A 21 -1.88 5.89 -4.13
C ILE A 21 -0.89 5.16 -3.24
N TRP A 22 0.09 5.89 -2.68
CA TRP A 22 1.22 5.30 -1.96
C TRP A 22 1.22 5.71 -0.49
N LEU A 23 1.11 4.73 0.39
CA LEU A 23 0.97 4.91 1.83
C LEU A 23 2.31 4.69 2.54
N HIS A 24 2.74 5.67 3.34
CA HIS A 24 3.98 5.64 4.11
C HIS A 24 3.91 4.72 5.34
N GLY A 25 5.05 4.45 5.97
CA GLY A 25 5.16 3.71 7.23
C GLY A 25 4.81 4.55 8.48
N LEU A 26 4.80 3.89 9.64
CA LEU A 26 4.56 4.55 10.94
C LEU A 26 5.56 5.67 11.19
N GLY A 27 5.09 6.83 11.61
CA GLY A 27 5.90 8.00 11.98
C GLY A 27 6.45 8.81 10.80
N ALA A 28 6.36 8.30 9.56
CA ALA A 28 6.69 9.01 8.33
C ALA A 28 5.51 9.87 7.84
N ASP A 29 5.60 10.43 6.65
CA ASP A 29 4.55 11.18 5.99
C ASP A 29 4.58 11.00 4.46
N GLY A 30 3.74 11.69 3.71
CA GLY A 30 3.66 11.57 2.25
C GLY A 30 4.94 11.95 1.51
N HIS A 31 5.88 12.67 2.11
CA HIS A 31 7.17 13.00 1.49
C HIS A 31 8.18 11.85 1.54
N ASP A 32 7.93 10.81 2.32
CA ASP A 32 8.86 9.69 2.52
C ASP A 32 9.15 8.95 1.21
N PHE A 33 8.13 8.71 0.40
CA PHE A 33 8.24 8.01 -0.88
C PHE A 33 8.20 8.93 -2.12
N GLU A 34 8.00 10.23 -1.96
CA GLU A 34 8.06 11.18 -3.07
C GLU A 34 9.37 11.07 -3.90
N PRO A 35 10.56 10.94 -3.26
CA PRO A 35 11.83 10.83 -3.99
C PRO A 35 11.99 9.55 -4.83
N ILE A 36 11.15 8.54 -4.64
CA ILE A 36 11.25 7.28 -5.41
C ILE A 36 10.76 7.45 -6.85
N VAL A 37 9.87 8.42 -7.12
CA VAL A 37 9.22 8.58 -8.43
C VAL A 37 10.22 8.73 -9.58
N PRO A 38 11.25 9.60 -9.52
CA PRO A 38 12.25 9.69 -10.57
C PRO A 38 13.08 8.40 -10.71
N GLU A 39 13.30 7.64 -9.64
CA GLU A 39 14.08 6.40 -9.64
C GLU A 39 13.33 5.23 -10.31
N LEU A 40 12.01 5.31 -10.43
CA LEU A 40 11.20 4.33 -11.15
C LEU A 40 11.52 4.31 -12.65
N ASN A 41 12.08 5.39 -13.20
CA ASN A 41 12.45 5.51 -14.63
C ASN A 41 11.31 5.03 -15.57
N LEU A 42 10.08 5.45 -15.28
CA LEU A 42 8.92 5.07 -16.06
C LEU A 42 8.97 5.69 -17.47
N PRO A 43 8.47 4.99 -18.49
CA PRO A 43 8.45 5.54 -19.84
C PRO A 43 7.47 6.70 -19.96
N ASP A 44 7.80 7.71 -20.78
CA ASP A 44 6.94 8.88 -21.06
C ASP A 44 5.55 8.49 -21.59
N ALA A 45 5.43 7.32 -22.21
CA ALA A 45 4.17 6.79 -22.71
C ALA A 45 3.22 6.28 -21.60
N LEU A 46 3.68 6.24 -20.35
CA LEU A 46 2.90 5.82 -19.18
C LEU A 46 2.83 6.96 -18.14
N PRO A 47 2.11 8.05 -18.40
CA PRO A 47 1.99 9.18 -17.48
C PRO A 47 1.13 8.79 -16.28
N ILE A 48 1.78 8.56 -15.13
CA ILE A 48 1.16 8.17 -13.86
C ILE A 48 1.10 9.37 -12.92
N ARG A 49 -0.07 9.58 -12.29
CA ARG A 49 -0.20 10.47 -11.14
C ARG A 49 0.14 9.70 -9.87
N PHE A 50 1.05 10.25 -9.07
CA PHE A 50 1.36 9.70 -7.75
C PHE A 50 0.72 10.54 -6.65
N ILE A 51 0.07 9.88 -5.70
CA ILE A 51 -0.60 10.48 -4.56
C ILE A 51 -0.03 9.84 -3.29
N PHE A 52 0.49 10.68 -2.41
CA PHE A 52 1.10 10.28 -1.14
C PHE A 52 0.34 10.92 0.02
N PRO A 53 -0.71 10.27 0.54
CA PRO A 53 -1.48 10.82 1.64
C PRO A 53 -0.67 10.88 2.93
N HIS A 54 -0.91 11.90 3.77
CA HIS A 54 -0.41 11.97 5.13
C HIS A 54 -1.39 11.25 6.07
N ALA A 55 -0.91 10.24 6.79
CA ALA A 55 -1.72 9.62 7.84
C ALA A 55 -2.09 10.65 8.93
N PRO A 56 -3.23 10.50 9.60
CA PRO A 56 -3.58 11.34 10.74
C PRO A 56 -2.53 11.25 11.86
N ILE A 57 -2.36 12.36 12.61
CA ILE A 57 -1.57 12.35 13.84
C ILE A 57 -2.46 11.75 14.93
N ARG A 58 -1.90 10.75 15.64
CA ARG A 58 -2.60 10.03 16.71
C ARG A 58 -1.64 9.48 17.76
N PRO A 59 -2.09 9.23 18.99
CA PRO A 59 -1.30 8.47 19.97
C PRO A 59 -1.02 7.05 19.45
N VAL A 60 0.20 6.54 19.67
CA VAL A 60 0.62 5.21 19.22
C VAL A 60 1.14 4.42 20.42
N SER A 61 0.47 3.32 20.74
CA SER A 61 0.73 2.51 21.94
C SER A 61 2.13 1.90 21.96
N VAL A 62 2.70 1.54 20.82
CA VAL A 62 4.08 1.00 20.72
C VAL A 62 5.13 2.02 21.12
N ASN A 63 4.82 3.32 21.06
CA ASN A 63 5.67 4.43 21.43
C ASN A 63 5.15 5.16 22.69
N GLU A 64 4.67 4.40 23.68
CA GLU A 64 4.23 4.92 24.98
C GLU A 64 3.11 5.97 24.91
N GLY A 65 2.38 6.01 23.80
CA GLY A 65 1.30 6.97 23.54
C GLY A 65 1.76 8.30 22.95
N ASP A 66 2.99 8.41 22.52
CA ASP A 66 3.47 9.59 21.78
C ASP A 66 2.67 9.79 20.48
N GLU A 67 2.33 11.04 20.17
CA GLU A 67 1.59 11.40 18.98
C GLU A 67 2.50 11.42 17.75
N MET A 68 2.11 10.69 16.73
CA MET A 68 2.77 10.68 15.42
C MET A 68 1.79 10.34 14.30
N ARG A 69 2.23 10.49 13.04
CA ARG A 69 1.46 10.03 11.89
C ARG A 69 1.39 8.51 11.89
N ALA A 70 0.17 7.99 11.96
CA ALA A 70 -0.08 6.56 12.00
C ALA A 70 -1.43 6.23 11.36
N TRP A 71 -1.46 5.18 10.54
CA TRP A 71 -2.68 4.69 9.92
C TRP A 71 -3.57 3.97 10.93
N TYR A 72 -2.97 3.29 11.90
CA TYR A 72 -3.68 2.57 12.97
C TYR A 72 -2.81 2.46 14.21
N ASP A 73 -3.45 2.22 15.35
CA ASP A 73 -2.71 1.94 16.58
C ASP A 73 -2.14 0.52 16.58
N PHE A 74 -0.93 0.40 17.08
CA PHE A 74 -0.20 -0.85 17.21
C PHE A 74 0.50 -0.90 18.56
N SER A 75 0.47 -2.08 19.21
CA SER A 75 1.19 -2.33 20.47
C SER A 75 1.97 -3.64 20.38
N PHE A 76 3.07 -3.74 21.11
CA PHE A 76 3.85 -4.99 21.22
C PHE A 76 3.07 -6.14 21.91
N HIS A 77 1.98 -5.84 22.59
CA HIS A 77 1.13 -6.84 23.25
C HIS A 77 0.09 -7.45 22.28
N SER A 78 -0.06 -6.89 21.10
CA SER A 78 -0.96 -7.36 20.06
C SER A 78 -0.16 -7.76 18.83
N GLU A 79 -0.34 -8.98 18.35
CA GLU A 79 0.25 -9.40 17.07
C GLU A 79 -0.43 -8.74 15.86
N LYS A 80 -1.55 -8.06 16.07
CA LYS A 80 -2.35 -7.40 15.04
C LYS A 80 -2.49 -5.91 15.33
N GLY A 81 -2.53 -5.11 14.27
CA GLY A 81 -2.98 -3.72 14.34
C GLY A 81 -4.46 -3.62 14.69
N ASP A 82 -4.88 -2.48 15.21
CA ASP A 82 -6.29 -2.23 15.53
C ASP A 82 -7.15 -2.28 14.26
N GLY A 83 -8.10 -3.21 14.22
CA GLY A 83 -8.93 -3.46 13.05
C GLY A 83 -9.89 -2.31 12.71
N HIS A 84 -10.39 -1.58 13.72
CA HIS A 84 -11.26 -0.42 13.52
C HIS A 84 -10.48 0.74 12.90
N ASP A 85 -9.29 0.98 13.39
CA ASP A 85 -8.41 2.02 12.86
C ASP A 85 -7.97 1.71 11.42
N ILE A 86 -7.64 0.43 11.14
CA ILE A 86 -7.29 -0.02 9.78
C ILE A 86 -8.47 0.22 8.83
N GLU A 87 -9.71 -0.10 9.24
CA GLU A 87 -10.89 0.15 8.41
C GLU A 87 -11.14 1.65 8.22
N THR A 88 -10.92 2.47 9.26
CA THR A 88 -11.01 3.93 9.15
C THR A 88 -10.01 4.46 8.14
N SER A 89 -8.76 3.97 8.18
CA SER A 89 -7.72 4.35 7.22
C SER A 89 -8.01 3.85 5.81
N ALA A 90 -8.59 2.65 5.68
CA ALA A 90 -9.06 2.14 4.39
C ALA A 90 -10.15 3.02 3.77
N ASN A 91 -11.04 3.63 4.59
CA ASN A 91 -12.02 4.58 4.09
C ASN A 91 -11.36 5.84 3.52
N TYR A 92 -10.32 6.37 4.15
CA TYR A 92 -9.55 7.48 3.56
C TYR A 92 -8.92 7.09 2.20
N VAL A 93 -8.42 5.86 2.06
CA VAL A 93 -7.86 5.40 0.79
C VAL A 93 -8.95 5.24 -0.28
N ARG A 94 -10.15 4.75 0.09
CA ARG A 94 -11.31 4.68 -0.82
C ARG A 94 -11.72 6.06 -1.33
N ASP A 95 -11.69 7.10 -0.47
CA ASP A 95 -11.96 8.48 -0.88
C ASP A 95 -10.98 8.97 -1.97
N PHE A 96 -9.70 8.57 -1.90
CA PHE A 96 -8.73 8.85 -2.98
C PHE A 96 -9.01 8.05 -4.24
N ILE A 97 -9.39 6.78 -4.14
CA ILE A 97 -9.81 5.98 -5.31
C ILE A 97 -10.99 6.65 -6.01
N ASP A 98 -12.01 7.05 -5.26
CA ASP A 98 -13.20 7.70 -5.80
C ASP A 98 -12.87 9.05 -6.43
N GLN A 99 -11.93 9.81 -5.84
CA GLN A 99 -11.45 11.06 -6.43
C GLN A 99 -10.76 10.81 -7.76
N GLU A 100 -9.87 9.82 -7.86
CA GLU A 100 -9.17 9.52 -9.10
C GLU A 100 -10.13 9.04 -10.19
N MET A 101 -11.12 8.24 -9.83
CA MET A 101 -12.19 7.85 -10.75
C MET A 101 -13.00 9.07 -11.21
N ALA A 102 -13.32 10.00 -10.33
CA ALA A 102 -14.00 11.25 -10.68
C ALA A 102 -13.14 12.18 -11.57
N ARG A 103 -11.81 12.07 -11.48
CA ARG A 103 -10.84 12.77 -12.34
C ARG A 103 -10.61 12.07 -13.70
N GLY A 104 -11.30 10.95 -13.95
CA GLY A 104 -11.28 10.23 -15.23
C GLY A 104 -10.32 9.03 -15.27
N ILE A 105 -9.64 8.67 -14.18
CA ILE A 105 -8.81 7.47 -14.12
C ILE A 105 -9.71 6.26 -13.84
N PRO A 106 -9.85 5.28 -14.73
CA PRO A 106 -10.64 4.10 -14.43
C PRO A 106 -10.01 3.27 -13.31
N SER A 107 -10.81 2.68 -12.44
CA SER A 107 -10.32 1.97 -11.25
C SER A 107 -9.27 0.91 -11.54
N HIS A 108 -9.40 0.18 -12.66
CA HIS A 108 -8.43 -0.82 -13.11
C HIS A 108 -7.10 -0.23 -13.64
N LYS A 109 -6.90 1.09 -13.53
CA LYS A 109 -5.66 1.84 -13.74
C LYS A 109 -5.19 2.53 -12.45
N ILE A 110 -5.71 2.11 -11.29
CA ILE A 110 -5.27 2.59 -9.97
C ILE A 110 -4.54 1.47 -9.25
N ILE A 111 -3.32 1.75 -8.79
CA ILE A 111 -2.51 0.87 -7.95
C ILE A 111 -2.56 1.41 -6.52
N LEU A 112 -2.69 0.52 -5.55
CA LEU A 112 -2.41 0.82 -4.15
C LEU A 112 -1.00 0.34 -3.81
N ALA A 113 -0.17 1.25 -3.33
CA ALA A 113 1.17 0.93 -2.83
C ALA A 113 1.28 1.28 -1.35
N GLY A 114 2.09 0.55 -0.60
CA GLY A 114 2.32 0.90 0.78
C GLY A 114 3.50 0.17 1.40
N PHE A 115 4.19 0.88 2.29
CA PHE A 115 5.32 0.38 3.05
C PHE A 115 4.91 0.15 4.51
N SER A 116 5.31 -0.98 5.09
CA SER A 116 5.11 -1.30 6.49
C SER A 116 3.63 -1.16 6.91
N GLN A 117 3.30 -0.24 7.82
CA GLN A 117 1.93 0.06 8.24
C GLN A 117 1.03 0.46 7.06
N GLY A 118 1.54 1.25 6.10
CA GLY A 118 0.82 1.63 4.89
C GLY A 118 0.51 0.43 3.99
N GLY A 119 1.39 -0.56 3.93
CA GLY A 119 1.17 -1.80 3.18
C GLY A 119 0.02 -2.65 3.75
N VAL A 120 -0.12 -2.68 5.07
CA VAL A 120 -1.28 -3.33 5.73
C VAL A 120 -2.58 -2.68 5.27
N VAL A 121 -2.65 -1.35 5.24
CA VAL A 121 -3.84 -0.61 4.82
C VAL A 121 -4.11 -0.80 3.33
N ALA A 122 -3.07 -0.79 2.49
CA ALA A 122 -3.20 -1.04 1.05
C ALA A 122 -3.79 -2.43 0.76
N LEU A 123 -3.27 -3.48 1.38
CA LEU A 123 -3.80 -4.85 1.27
C LEU A 123 -5.24 -4.93 1.80
N HIS A 124 -5.50 -4.36 2.98
CA HIS A 124 -6.83 -4.37 3.59
C HIS A 124 -7.87 -3.70 2.68
N THR A 125 -7.52 -2.54 2.11
CA THR A 125 -8.39 -1.81 1.19
C THR A 125 -8.64 -2.59 -0.09
N ALA A 126 -7.59 -3.10 -0.74
CA ALA A 126 -7.72 -3.82 -2.00
C ALA A 126 -8.61 -5.07 -1.89
N ILE A 127 -8.47 -5.84 -0.81
CA ILE A 127 -9.26 -7.06 -0.57
C ILE A 127 -10.76 -6.75 -0.50
N ARG A 128 -11.13 -5.56 0.01
CA ARG A 128 -12.51 -5.14 0.30
C ARG A 128 -13.09 -4.15 -0.72
N CYS A 129 -12.29 -3.68 -1.66
CA CYS A 129 -12.70 -2.68 -2.63
C CYS A 129 -13.69 -3.27 -3.65
N GLU A 130 -14.81 -2.59 -3.85
CA GLU A 130 -15.83 -2.99 -4.83
C GLU A 130 -15.39 -2.71 -6.27
N HIS A 131 -14.43 -1.80 -6.46
CA HIS A 131 -13.85 -1.46 -7.75
C HIS A 131 -12.64 -2.34 -8.05
N ARG A 132 -12.55 -2.88 -9.27
CA ARG A 132 -11.37 -3.61 -9.71
C ARG A 132 -10.18 -2.65 -9.81
N LEU A 133 -9.12 -2.94 -9.06
CA LEU A 133 -7.86 -2.19 -9.10
C LEU A 133 -6.88 -2.81 -10.12
N ALA A 134 -5.83 -2.07 -10.48
CA ALA A 134 -4.74 -2.57 -11.33
C ALA A 134 -3.88 -3.60 -10.60
N GLY A 135 -3.58 -3.36 -9.32
CA GLY A 135 -2.77 -4.22 -8.49
C GLY A 135 -2.41 -3.59 -7.15
N VAL A 136 -1.61 -4.30 -6.38
CA VAL A 136 -1.09 -3.83 -5.07
C VAL A 136 0.42 -4.00 -5.01
N VAL A 137 1.12 -3.00 -4.47
CA VAL A 137 2.54 -3.08 -4.07
C VAL A 137 2.61 -3.03 -2.55
N ALA A 138 3.05 -4.12 -1.94
CA ALA A 138 3.07 -4.34 -0.50
C ALA A 138 4.51 -4.56 -0.01
N LEU A 139 5.15 -3.47 0.48
CA LEU A 139 6.57 -3.43 0.82
C LEU A 139 6.78 -3.59 2.33
N SER A 140 7.66 -4.51 2.73
CA SER A 140 8.02 -4.77 4.15
C SER A 140 6.80 -4.82 5.07
N THR A 141 5.78 -5.60 4.71
CA THR A 141 4.45 -5.59 5.33
C THR A 141 3.84 -6.99 5.47
N TYR A 142 2.61 -7.05 5.95
CA TYR A 142 1.90 -8.29 6.22
C TYR A 142 0.38 -8.13 6.09
N LEU A 143 -0.35 -9.24 5.94
CA LEU A 143 -1.80 -9.30 6.04
C LEU A 143 -2.21 -9.34 7.53
N ASN A 144 -2.93 -8.31 7.99
CA ASN A 144 -3.23 -8.14 9.41
C ASN A 144 -4.11 -9.26 10.00
N ASP A 145 -5.18 -9.62 9.30
CA ASP A 145 -6.13 -10.65 9.77
C ASP A 145 -6.69 -11.46 8.59
N PHE A 146 -6.25 -12.72 8.48
CA PHE A 146 -6.70 -13.60 7.41
C PHE A 146 -8.20 -13.91 7.48
N ALA A 147 -8.74 -14.21 8.67
CA ALA A 147 -10.14 -14.57 8.83
C ALA A 147 -11.08 -13.40 8.45
N SER A 148 -10.70 -12.18 8.85
CA SER A 148 -11.41 -10.97 8.45
C SER A 148 -11.28 -10.71 6.94
N ALA A 149 -10.12 -10.96 6.35
CA ALA A 149 -9.90 -10.82 4.90
C ALA A 149 -10.75 -11.81 4.10
N GLU A 150 -10.79 -13.08 4.52
CA GLU A 150 -11.58 -14.13 3.88
C GLU A 150 -13.08 -13.83 3.90
N GLN A 151 -13.61 -13.30 5.02
CA GLN A 151 -15.02 -12.94 5.16
C GLN A 151 -15.42 -11.71 4.35
N ALA A 152 -14.50 -10.78 4.15
CA ALA A 152 -14.76 -9.50 3.49
C ALA A 152 -14.19 -9.42 2.06
N LEU A 153 -13.74 -10.54 1.52
CA LEU A 153 -13.17 -10.62 0.18
C LEU A 153 -14.21 -10.20 -0.87
N CYS A 154 -13.85 -9.19 -1.67
CA CYS A 154 -14.68 -8.72 -2.76
C CYS A 154 -14.25 -9.39 -4.08
N ASP A 155 -15.20 -9.95 -4.79
CA ASP A 155 -14.98 -10.65 -6.06
C ASP A 155 -14.35 -9.76 -7.14
N SER A 156 -14.56 -8.45 -7.07
CA SER A 156 -14.01 -7.48 -8.04
C SER A 156 -12.49 -7.50 -8.12
N ASN A 157 -11.81 -7.84 -7.01
CA ASN A 157 -10.35 -7.85 -6.93
C ASN A 157 -9.76 -9.26 -6.82
N LEU A 158 -10.55 -10.32 -7.04
CA LEU A 158 -10.00 -11.66 -7.18
C LEU A 158 -8.97 -11.69 -8.31
N ALA A 159 -7.84 -12.32 -8.03
CA ALA A 159 -6.73 -12.49 -8.96
C ALA A 159 -6.07 -11.19 -9.49
N ILE A 160 -6.26 -10.02 -8.82
CA ILE A 160 -5.39 -8.90 -9.13
C ILE A 160 -3.95 -9.22 -8.71
N PRO A 161 -2.95 -8.76 -9.46
CA PRO A 161 -1.56 -9.00 -9.09
C PRO A 161 -1.18 -8.20 -7.83
N ILE A 162 -0.44 -8.88 -6.93
CA ILE A 162 0.15 -8.28 -5.74
C ILE A 162 1.66 -8.50 -5.80
N LEU A 163 2.44 -7.42 -5.78
CA LEU A 163 3.87 -7.48 -5.57
C LEU A 163 4.14 -7.35 -4.07
N MET A 164 4.76 -8.37 -3.47
CA MET A 164 5.27 -8.33 -2.10
C MET A 164 6.79 -8.35 -2.11
N ALA A 165 7.41 -7.38 -1.47
CA ALA A 165 8.87 -7.30 -1.36
C ALA A 165 9.28 -6.87 0.06
N LEU A 166 10.44 -7.36 0.53
CA LEU A 166 10.92 -7.08 1.89
C LEU A 166 12.41 -7.38 2.05
N GLY A 167 12.96 -6.94 3.20
CA GLY A 167 14.30 -7.28 3.62
C GLY A 167 14.40 -8.65 4.32
N SER A 168 15.37 -9.47 3.91
CA SER A 168 15.64 -10.78 4.57
C SER A 168 16.17 -10.61 6.00
N TYR A 169 16.68 -9.41 6.34
CA TYR A 169 17.17 -9.05 7.68
C TYR A 169 16.24 -8.08 8.42
N ASP A 170 14.99 -7.92 7.94
CA ASP A 170 13.99 -7.07 8.56
C ASP A 170 13.62 -7.57 9.97
N GLN A 171 13.94 -6.78 10.99
CA GLN A 171 13.64 -7.07 12.40
C GLN A 171 12.30 -6.47 12.86
N VAL A 172 11.72 -5.56 12.07
CA VAL A 172 10.41 -4.94 12.33
C VAL A 172 9.30 -5.86 11.85
N ILE A 173 9.40 -6.31 10.59
CA ILE A 173 8.48 -7.27 9.99
C ILE A 173 9.27 -8.53 9.61
N PRO A 174 9.34 -9.53 10.52
CA PRO A 174 10.07 -10.76 10.24
C PRO A 174 9.60 -11.44 8.95
N ILE A 175 10.54 -11.93 8.15
CA ILE A 175 10.26 -12.61 6.87
C ILE A 175 9.23 -13.75 7.02
N SER A 176 9.22 -14.43 8.14
CA SER A 176 8.24 -15.50 8.43
C SER A 176 6.80 -14.98 8.47
N ARG A 177 6.59 -13.74 9.00
CA ARG A 177 5.26 -13.11 9.05
C ARG A 177 4.78 -12.71 7.65
N ALA A 178 5.67 -12.13 6.86
CA ALA A 178 5.36 -11.78 5.48
C ALA A 178 5.14 -13.03 4.61
N ALA A 179 5.90 -14.11 4.81
CA ALA A 179 5.71 -15.39 4.12
C ALA A 179 4.34 -16.02 4.44
N THR A 180 3.93 -16.03 5.70
CA THR A 180 2.58 -16.46 6.10
C THR A 180 1.51 -15.60 5.43
N SER A 181 1.73 -14.31 5.33
CA SER A 181 0.80 -13.39 4.64
C SER A 181 0.69 -13.69 3.15
N ARG A 182 1.81 -13.96 2.47
CA ARG A 182 1.85 -14.42 1.08
C ARG A 182 1.02 -15.68 0.89
N GLU A 183 1.25 -16.72 1.71
CA GLU A 183 0.50 -17.97 1.63
C GLU A 183 -1.00 -17.74 1.79
N ASN A 184 -1.39 -16.90 2.73
CA ASN A 184 -2.78 -16.54 2.97
C ASN A 184 -3.40 -15.79 1.78
N LEU A 185 -2.69 -14.84 1.17
CA LEU A 185 -3.16 -14.13 -0.03
C LEU A 185 -3.34 -15.06 -1.22
N ILE A 186 -2.41 -16.01 -1.43
CA ILE A 186 -2.54 -17.06 -2.45
C ILE A 186 -3.77 -17.93 -2.18
N ARG A 187 -4.05 -18.30 -0.93
CA ARG A 187 -5.26 -19.05 -0.55
C ARG A 187 -6.55 -18.28 -0.83
N LEU A 188 -6.52 -16.94 -0.73
CA LEU A 188 -7.64 -16.07 -1.10
C LEU A 188 -7.80 -15.92 -2.62
N GLY A 189 -6.87 -16.43 -3.43
CA GLY A 189 -6.94 -16.41 -4.89
C GLY A 189 -6.15 -15.31 -5.57
N PHE A 190 -5.34 -14.53 -4.83
CA PHE A 190 -4.50 -13.49 -5.42
C PHE A 190 -3.27 -14.06 -6.13
N ASP A 191 -2.83 -13.37 -7.21
CA ASP A 191 -1.54 -13.62 -7.87
C ASP A 191 -0.44 -12.85 -7.12
N VAL A 192 0.36 -13.54 -6.31
CA VAL A 192 1.36 -12.91 -5.44
C VAL A 192 2.77 -13.16 -5.97
N ARG A 193 3.44 -12.08 -6.40
CA ARG A 193 4.87 -12.04 -6.74
C ARG A 193 5.65 -11.71 -5.47
N TRP A 194 6.71 -12.47 -5.24
CA TRP A 194 7.50 -12.36 -4.02
C TRP A 194 8.96 -12.09 -4.33
N PHE A 195 9.49 -11.05 -3.67
CA PHE A 195 10.90 -10.70 -3.72
C PHE A 195 11.44 -10.50 -2.30
N ASP A 196 12.65 -10.96 -2.04
CA ASP A 196 13.37 -10.65 -0.81
C ASP A 196 14.81 -10.25 -1.12
N TYR A 197 15.28 -9.25 -0.36
CA TYR A 197 16.57 -8.60 -0.58
C TYR A 197 17.41 -8.65 0.68
N PRO A 198 18.76 -8.66 0.59
CA PRO A 198 19.64 -8.67 1.76
C PRO A 198 19.71 -7.29 2.43
N MET A 199 18.59 -6.80 2.93
CA MET A 199 18.42 -5.50 3.59
C MET A 199 17.56 -5.64 4.85
N GLU A 200 17.53 -4.58 5.67
CA GLU A 200 16.67 -4.44 6.84
C GLU A 200 15.29 -3.88 6.44
N HIS A 201 14.62 -3.12 7.36
CA HIS A 201 13.30 -2.51 7.13
C HIS A 201 13.42 -1.24 6.29
N GLN A 202 13.64 -1.39 5.00
CA GLN A 202 13.90 -0.31 4.03
C GLN A 202 13.54 -0.76 2.61
N VAL A 203 13.82 0.11 1.62
CA VAL A 203 13.68 -0.17 0.18
C VAL A 203 15.05 -0.04 -0.49
N CYS A 204 15.37 -0.89 -1.49
CA CYS A 204 16.60 -0.83 -2.26
C CYS A 204 16.34 -0.57 -3.76
N LEU A 205 17.40 -0.26 -4.51
CA LEU A 205 17.27 0.06 -5.95
C LEU A 205 16.79 -1.13 -6.79
N GLU A 206 17.15 -2.35 -6.42
CA GLU A 206 16.69 -3.55 -7.08
C GLU A 206 15.19 -3.73 -6.90
N GLU A 207 14.67 -3.45 -5.71
CA GLU A 207 13.23 -3.48 -5.42
C GLU A 207 12.49 -2.40 -6.22
N ILE A 208 13.04 -1.18 -6.34
CA ILE A 208 12.48 -0.09 -7.15
C ILE A 208 12.37 -0.51 -8.62
N THR A 209 13.36 -1.25 -9.13
CA THR A 209 13.33 -1.77 -10.50
C THR A 209 12.17 -2.76 -10.71
N GLU A 210 11.93 -3.66 -9.75
CA GLU A 210 10.80 -4.60 -9.81
C GLU A 210 9.44 -3.88 -9.68
N ILE A 211 9.35 -2.85 -8.86
CA ILE A 211 8.15 -2.00 -8.75
C ILE A 211 7.87 -1.31 -10.09
N SER A 212 8.90 -0.76 -10.74
CA SER A 212 8.78 -0.14 -12.06
C SER A 212 8.29 -1.13 -13.12
N ALA A 213 8.89 -2.33 -13.16
CA ALA A 213 8.47 -3.39 -14.08
C ALA A 213 7.02 -3.82 -13.82
N PHE A 214 6.62 -3.93 -12.54
CA PHE A 214 5.27 -4.24 -12.16
C PHE A 214 4.26 -3.18 -12.65
N PHE A 215 4.56 -1.90 -12.45
CA PHE A 215 3.70 -0.81 -12.94
C PHE A 215 3.52 -0.86 -14.46
N GLN A 216 4.60 -1.07 -15.22
CA GLN A 216 4.56 -1.15 -16.67
C GLN A 216 3.77 -2.36 -17.20
N GLU A 217 3.68 -3.43 -16.41
CA GLU A 217 2.93 -4.62 -16.80
C GLU A 217 1.43 -4.51 -16.52
N VAL A 218 1.06 -3.91 -15.37
CA VAL A 218 -0.34 -3.90 -14.93
C VAL A 218 -1.11 -2.67 -15.38
N LEU A 219 -0.41 -1.61 -15.84
CA LEU A 219 -0.98 -0.36 -16.35
C LEU A 219 -0.88 -0.25 -17.86
#